data_839d6fdb9ceb9b6b90b74ef156f73f24
#
_entry.id   839d6fdb9ceb9b6b90b74ef156f73f24
#
_cell.length_a   1.000
_cell.length_b   1.000
_cell.length_c   1.000
_cell.angle_alpha   90.00
_cell.angle_beta   90.00
_cell.angle_gamma   90.00
#
_symmetry.space_group_name_H-M   'P 1'
#
loop_
_entity.id
_entity.type
_entity.pdbx_description
1 polymer ?
#
loop_
_entity_poly.entity_id
_entity_poly.type
_entity_poly.pdbx_seq_one_letter_code
_entity_poly.pdbx_strand_id
1 'polypeptide(L)'
;MGVSRRTFLTAAAGGSAAAGLAAIGMTAAATTASAASGPGDVVGKVTVGYQGWFACVGDGAPINAWWHYSANNSRPPSPSNTTIVAWPDVRDFTHTYRSAYGNLGNGQPATLFSSYDQQTVDTHFLWMQQNGIDTAALQRFNPTGGEGPTRDAMAVKVRSAAESHGRKFYIMYDVSDWTSMQSEIKADWTNKMKAHTASSAYAKQNGKPVVCVWGFGFADNQRPFDAASCLDVVNWFKGQGCYVIGGVPTWWRTGDRDSRPGFGDVYRAFDMLSPWMVGRIGNVGDADNFYNVATVPDLAECAAHGIDYQPCVLPGAVSLRQRAHGDFMWRQFYNMKRAGVASVYISMFDEYNEGNQIAKTAESTAWLPADSGMLALDEDGTACSSDYYLRLTGDGGRMLKGQIPLTPTRPTQPVISNPGGGTPPSGNLALGKPTSESSHTQVYGSANTTDGNADTYWESANNAFPQWLQVDLGATTTVTRLVLKLPPPTAWTTRTQTISVQTGTSIPLTTQLPAQTYTFNPASGNTVTITLPTAVTARYVRLTITANTGWPAAQLSELEVYSA
;
A
#
# COMPACT_ATOMS: atom_id res chain seq x y z
N MET A 1 -9.31 16.26 22.85
CA MET A 1 -9.54 14.83 23.17
C MET A 1 -9.87 14.17 21.84
N GLY A 2 -8.92 13.44 21.25
CA GLY A 2 -9.17 12.71 20.00
C GLY A 2 -10.14 11.57 20.28
N VAL A 3 -11.36 11.68 19.80
CA VAL A 3 -12.33 10.59 19.88
C VAL A 3 -11.98 9.59 18.77
N SER A 4 -11.56 8.39 19.17
CA SER A 4 -11.33 7.26 18.28
C SER A 4 -12.60 6.96 17.46
N ARG A 5 -12.44 6.59 16.19
CA ARG A 5 -13.50 6.08 15.31
C ARG A 5 -14.23 4.84 15.88
N ARG A 6 -13.81 4.32 17.04
CA ARG A 6 -14.37 3.16 17.75
C ARG A 6 -15.88 3.23 18.03
N THR A 7 -16.50 4.40 18.02
CA THR A 7 -17.93 4.56 18.34
C THR A 7 -18.87 3.90 17.32
N PHE A 8 -18.37 3.44 16.18
CA PHE A 8 -19.20 2.80 15.15
C PHE A 8 -19.28 1.27 15.19
N LEU A 9 -18.46 0.60 16.00
CA LEU A 9 -18.35 -0.86 15.99
C LEU A 9 -19.39 -1.59 16.86
N THR A 10 -20.23 -0.90 17.63
CA THR A 10 -21.12 -1.55 18.62
C THR A 10 -22.61 -1.63 18.24
N ALA A 11 -23.01 -1.25 17.02
CA ALA A 11 -24.44 -1.23 16.66
C ALA A 11 -24.74 -1.98 15.35
N ALA A 12 -24.40 -3.26 15.25
CA ALA A 12 -24.90 -4.14 14.19
C ALA A 12 -24.87 -5.64 14.61
N ALA A 13 -25.59 -5.98 15.66
CA ALA A 13 -25.99 -7.34 15.94
C ALA A 13 -27.51 -7.38 16.11
N GLY A 14 -28.19 -7.87 15.09
CA GLY A 14 -29.62 -8.19 15.22
C GLY A 14 -30.44 -7.94 13.97
N GLY A 15 -30.88 -9.04 13.32
CA GLY A 15 -32.03 -9.00 12.45
C GLY A 15 -31.92 -9.74 11.13
N SER A 16 -31.86 -11.08 11.16
CA SER A 16 -32.15 -11.92 9.98
C SER A 16 -33.68 -11.93 9.74
N ALA A 17 -34.10 -11.36 8.63
CA ALA A 17 -35.42 -11.63 8.07
C ALA A 17 -35.24 -12.17 6.64
N ALA A 18 -35.48 -13.44 6.46
CA ALA A 18 -35.55 -14.10 5.17
C ALA A 18 -36.85 -13.71 4.47
N ALA A 19 -36.74 -13.10 3.30
CA ALA A 19 -37.84 -13.00 2.34
C ALA A 19 -37.37 -13.57 1.01
N GLY A 20 -37.94 -14.70 0.63
CA GLY A 20 -37.72 -15.33 -0.67
C GLY A 20 -38.32 -14.49 -1.79
N LEU A 21 -37.57 -14.31 -2.86
CA LEU A 21 -38.06 -13.78 -4.14
C LEU A 21 -37.57 -14.67 -5.28
N ALA A 22 -38.54 -15.05 -6.11
CA ALA A 22 -38.39 -15.91 -7.24
C ALA A 22 -37.43 -15.31 -8.29
N ALA A 23 -36.58 -16.16 -8.85
CA ALA A 23 -35.70 -15.83 -9.97
C ALA A 23 -36.50 -15.72 -11.25
N ILE A 24 -36.56 -14.52 -11.82
CA ILE A 24 -36.85 -14.32 -13.25
C ILE A 24 -35.50 -14.09 -13.93
N GLY A 25 -35.11 -15.06 -14.76
CA GLY A 25 -33.90 -14.97 -15.55
C GLY A 25 -34.01 -13.89 -16.62
N MET A 26 -33.30 -12.79 -16.44
CA MET A 26 -32.95 -11.87 -17.53
C MET A 26 -31.41 -11.85 -17.59
N THR A 27 -30.85 -12.49 -18.61
CA THR A 27 -29.47 -12.28 -19.03
C THR A 27 -29.35 -10.89 -19.63
N ALA A 28 -29.18 -9.88 -18.76
CA ALA A 28 -28.72 -8.58 -19.20
C ALA A 28 -27.21 -8.71 -19.47
N ALA A 29 -26.80 -8.51 -20.73
CA ALA A 29 -25.39 -8.27 -21.04
C ALA A 29 -24.93 -7.10 -20.17
N ALA A 30 -23.99 -7.34 -19.26
CA ALA A 30 -23.40 -6.30 -18.42
C ALA A 30 -22.65 -5.35 -19.37
N THR A 31 -23.26 -4.21 -19.67
CA THR A 31 -22.50 -3.07 -20.19
C THR A 31 -21.55 -2.68 -19.11
N THR A 32 -20.25 -2.87 -19.34
CA THR A 32 -19.19 -2.43 -18.41
C THR A 32 -19.30 -0.92 -18.27
N ALA A 33 -19.80 -0.46 -17.13
CA ALA A 33 -19.77 0.97 -16.81
C ALA A 33 -18.31 1.41 -16.79
N SER A 34 -17.97 2.39 -17.60
CA SER A 34 -16.63 2.96 -17.69
C SER A 34 -16.52 4.15 -16.74
N ALA A 35 -15.32 4.45 -16.25
CA ALA A 35 -15.06 5.69 -15.52
C ALA A 35 -15.42 6.91 -16.41
N ALA A 36 -15.92 7.98 -15.80
CA ALA A 36 -16.28 9.21 -16.51
C ALA A 36 -15.03 9.91 -17.08
N SER A 37 -13.88 9.75 -16.40
CA SER A 37 -12.58 10.30 -16.81
C SER A 37 -11.64 9.21 -17.34
N GLY A 38 -10.73 9.60 -18.23
CA GLY A 38 -9.59 8.75 -18.60
C GLY A 38 -8.62 8.51 -17.45
N PRO A 39 -7.69 7.53 -17.59
CA PRO A 39 -6.67 7.25 -16.58
C PRO A 39 -5.84 8.51 -16.23
N GLY A 40 -5.55 8.69 -14.94
CA GLY A 40 -4.76 9.79 -14.41
C GLY A 40 -4.02 9.37 -13.15
N ASP A 41 -3.85 10.28 -12.18
CA ASP A 41 -3.17 9.95 -10.92
C ASP A 41 -4.10 9.34 -9.85
N VAL A 42 -5.43 9.33 -10.08
CA VAL A 42 -6.42 8.68 -9.20
C VAL A 42 -7.36 7.75 -9.95
N VAL A 43 -7.77 8.07 -11.18
CA VAL A 43 -8.55 7.16 -12.04
C VAL A 43 -7.63 6.12 -12.65
N GLY A 44 -7.99 4.84 -12.55
CA GLY A 44 -7.16 3.71 -12.96
C GLY A 44 -6.04 3.38 -11.97
N LYS A 45 -6.16 3.80 -10.71
CA LYS A 45 -5.10 3.73 -9.70
C LYS A 45 -5.56 3.05 -8.40
N VAL A 46 -4.57 2.58 -7.65
CA VAL A 46 -4.72 2.17 -6.25
C VAL A 46 -4.28 3.34 -5.38
N THR A 47 -5.24 3.94 -4.70
CA THR A 47 -4.98 5.00 -3.71
C THR A 47 -5.04 4.41 -2.31
N VAL A 48 -4.15 4.82 -1.42
CA VAL A 48 -4.19 4.44 0.00
C VAL A 48 -4.50 5.65 0.86
N GLY A 49 -5.34 5.50 1.87
CA GLY A 49 -5.47 6.49 2.93
C GLY A 49 -4.22 6.48 3.79
N TYR A 50 -3.57 7.61 3.96
CA TYR A 50 -2.34 7.77 4.73
C TYR A 50 -2.59 8.74 5.88
N GLN A 51 -2.55 8.22 7.12
CA GLN A 51 -2.77 9.02 8.32
C GLN A 51 -1.54 9.88 8.63
N GLY A 52 -0.36 9.26 8.72
CA GLY A 52 0.87 9.95 9.07
C GLY A 52 0.75 10.69 10.41
N TRP A 53 0.06 10.11 11.39
CA TRP A 53 -0.33 10.82 12.61
C TRP A 53 0.33 10.29 13.90
N PHE A 54 1.03 9.17 13.84
CA PHE A 54 1.70 8.61 15.00
C PHE A 54 2.92 9.45 15.36
N ALA A 55 2.95 9.97 16.59
CA ALA A 55 4.09 10.73 17.09
C ALA A 55 4.56 10.17 18.43
N CYS A 56 5.84 10.41 18.73
CA CYS A 56 6.52 9.96 19.95
C CYS A 56 7.15 11.15 20.67
N VAL A 57 7.18 11.11 21.97
CA VAL A 57 7.92 12.13 22.74
C VAL A 57 9.40 12.08 22.33
N GLY A 58 9.94 13.23 21.95
CA GLY A 58 11.34 13.36 21.54
C GLY A 58 11.62 13.14 20.05
N ASP A 59 10.59 12.96 19.21
CA ASP A 59 10.70 12.81 17.75
C ASP A 59 10.87 14.16 17.01
N GLY A 60 10.81 15.27 17.75
CA GLY A 60 10.90 16.62 17.18
C GLY A 60 9.57 17.15 16.61
N ALA A 61 8.47 16.37 16.68
CA ALA A 61 7.16 16.85 16.27
C ALA A 61 6.70 18.01 17.18
N PRO A 62 6.09 19.08 16.62
CA PRO A 62 5.55 20.19 17.42
C PRO A 62 4.60 19.75 18.53
N ILE A 63 3.85 18.66 18.32
CA ILE A 63 2.93 18.12 19.32
C ILE A 63 3.66 17.49 20.52
N ASN A 64 4.89 16.98 20.33
CA ASN A 64 5.74 16.35 21.33
C ASN A 64 4.96 15.45 22.33
N ALA A 65 4.26 14.47 21.82
CA ALA A 65 3.37 13.58 22.58
C ALA A 65 3.38 12.17 21.96
N TRP A 66 2.97 11.16 22.74
CA TRP A 66 2.66 9.82 22.22
C TRP A 66 1.30 9.82 21.51
N TRP A 67 1.24 10.61 20.42
CA TRP A 67 0.02 10.91 19.71
C TRP A 67 -0.47 9.69 18.94
N HIS A 68 -1.72 9.35 19.07
CA HIS A 68 -2.36 8.14 18.53
C HIS A 68 -1.80 6.79 19.01
N TYR A 69 -0.76 6.78 19.83
CA TYR A 69 -0.27 5.56 20.47
C TYR A 69 -0.86 5.33 21.86
N SER A 70 -1.10 6.41 22.59
CA SER A 70 -1.48 6.37 24.01
C SER A 70 -2.80 7.06 24.30
N ALA A 71 -3.61 6.48 25.19
CA ALA A 71 -4.82 7.14 25.70
C ALA A 71 -4.46 8.40 26.50
N ASN A 72 -3.45 8.32 27.38
CA ASN A 72 -2.76 9.48 27.96
C ASN A 72 -1.47 9.71 27.18
N ASN A 73 -1.49 10.65 26.25
CA ASN A 73 -0.41 10.91 25.30
C ASN A 73 0.86 11.56 25.90
N SER A 74 0.83 11.97 27.18
CA SER A 74 2.03 12.42 27.89
C SER A 74 2.90 11.27 28.40
N ARG A 75 2.43 10.04 28.29
CA ARG A 75 3.14 8.83 28.75
C ARG A 75 3.27 7.84 27.59
N PRO A 76 4.38 7.06 27.54
CA PRO A 76 4.54 6.04 26.51
C PRO A 76 3.42 4.99 26.58
N PRO A 77 3.07 4.38 25.45
CA PRO A 77 2.04 3.34 25.41
C PRO A 77 2.46 2.11 26.21
N SER A 78 1.49 1.52 26.89
CA SER A 78 1.61 0.34 27.75
C SER A 78 0.31 -0.47 27.68
N PRO A 79 0.21 -1.69 28.26
CA PRO A 79 -1.03 -2.46 28.27
C PRO A 79 -2.26 -1.71 28.83
N SER A 80 -2.05 -0.78 29.77
CA SER A 80 -3.11 0.04 30.37
C SER A 80 -3.24 1.46 29.80
N ASN A 81 -2.38 1.82 28.85
CA ASN A 81 -2.32 3.16 28.25
C ASN A 81 -2.08 3.06 26.73
N THR A 82 -2.99 2.48 26.00
CA THR A 82 -2.87 2.27 24.54
C THR A 82 -4.12 2.69 23.79
N THR A 83 -3.93 3.08 22.53
CA THR A 83 -5.01 3.30 21.56
C THR A 83 -4.86 2.41 20.34
N ILE A 84 -3.69 1.80 20.13
CA ILE A 84 -3.47 0.85 19.03
C ILE A 84 -3.99 -0.54 19.40
N VAL A 85 -4.46 -1.27 18.40
CA VAL A 85 -4.96 -2.66 18.53
C VAL A 85 -4.18 -3.64 17.65
N ALA A 86 -3.22 -3.13 16.88
CA ALA A 86 -2.26 -3.92 16.11
C ALA A 86 -0.85 -3.36 16.32
N TRP A 87 0.16 -4.23 16.32
CA TRP A 87 1.55 -3.82 16.56
C TRP A 87 2.29 -3.65 15.24
N PRO A 88 2.92 -2.49 14.97
CA PRO A 88 3.70 -2.29 13.76
C PRO A 88 4.98 -3.13 13.78
N ASP A 89 5.36 -3.67 12.62
CA ASP A 89 6.69 -4.21 12.41
C ASP A 89 7.66 -3.06 12.10
N VAL A 90 8.63 -2.85 12.97
CA VAL A 90 9.55 -1.72 12.89
C VAL A 90 10.95 -2.09 12.37
N ARG A 91 11.13 -3.31 11.87
CA ARG A 91 12.45 -3.83 11.45
C ARG A 91 13.12 -3.04 10.31
N ASP A 92 12.32 -2.38 9.46
CA ASP A 92 12.85 -1.57 8.35
C ASP A 92 13.16 -0.11 8.75
N PHE A 93 12.83 0.31 9.97
CA PHE A 93 13.07 1.67 10.41
C PHE A 93 14.44 1.80 11.10
N THR A 94 15.18 2.84 10.74
CA THR A 94 16.50 3.14 11.35
C THR A 94 16.40 3.86 12.70
N HIS A 95 15.23 4.45 12.98
CA HIS A 95 14.97 5.16 14.23
C HIS A 95 13.61 4.73 14.79
N THR A 96 13.61 4.33 16.06
CA THR A 96 12.42 3.85 16.78
C THR A 96 12.42 4.32 18.22
N TYR A 97 11.25 4.29 18.85
CA TYR A 97 11.02 4.83 20.19
C TYR A 97 10.54 3.74 21.14
N ARG A 98 11.19 3.64 22.31
CA ARG A 98 10.85 2.62 23.32
C ARG A 98 9.46 2.89 23.93
N SER A 99 8.58 1.89 23.85
CA SER A 99 7.30 1.88 24.56
C SER A 99 7.48 1.48 26.04
N ALA A 100 6.42 1.59 26.84
CA ALA A 100 6.37 1.07 28.19
C ALA A 100 5.75 -0.35 28.27
N TYR A 101 5.59 -1.01 27.14
CA TYR A 101 5.30 -2.43 27.09
C TYR A 101 6.52 -3.26 27.50
N GLY A 102 6.30 -4.49 27.90
CA GLY A 102 7.34 -5.51 28.06
C GLY A 102 8.16 -5.71 26.77
N ASN A 103 9.08 -6.65 26.79
CA ASN A 103 9.79 -7.01 25.57
C ASN A 103 8.85 -7.76 24.61
N LEU A 104 9.22 -7.78 23.33
CA LEU A 104 8.60 -8.66 22.34
C LEU A 104 8.76 -10.14 22.74
N GLY A 105 7.93 -11.02 22.22
CA GLY A 105 8.00 -12.46 22.49
C GLY A 105 9.36 -13.10 22.15
N ASN A 106 10.13 -12.49 21.24
CA ASN A 106 11.51 -12.88 20.90
C ASN A 106 12.57 -12.27 21.82
N GLY A 107 12.19 -11.55 22.87
CA GLY A 107 13.08 -10.92 23.83
C GLY A 107 13.61 -9.52 23.45
N GLN A 108 13.35 -9.05 22.23
CA GLN A 108 13.78 -7.73 21.78
C GLN A 108 12.96 -6.60 22.43
N PRO A 109 13.50 -5.37 22.53
CA PRO A 109 12.74 -4.22 23.01
C PRO A 109 11.48 -3.96 22.17
N ALA A 110 10.33 -3.71 22.80
CA ALA A 110 9.12 -3.28 22.13
C ALA A 110 9.22 -1.80 21.78
N THR A 111 9.52 -1.49 20.52
CA THR A 111 9.67 -0.13 19.99
C THR A 111 8.62 0.19 18.93
N LEU A 112 8.40 1.48 18.71
CA LEU A 112 7.41 2.03 17.77
C LEU A 112 8.09 3.05 16.88
N PHE A 113 7.53 3.31 15.70
CA PHE A 113 7.99 4.36 14.79
C PHE A 113 7.34 5.70 15.13
N SER A 114 7.90 6.81 14.66
CA SER A 114 7.19 8.08 14.54
C SER A 114 6.93 8.39 13.07
N SER A 115 5.66 8.73 12.73
CA SER A 115 5.34 9.24 11.40
C SER A 115 6.03 10.58 11.11
N TYR A 116 6.44 11.31 12.15
CA TYR A 116 7.13 12.59 12.00
C TYR A 116 8.60 12.43 11.53
N ASP A 117 9.21 11.26 11.72
CA ASP A 117 10.54 10.98 11.20
C ASP A 117 10.51 10.86 9.67
N GLN A 118 11.36 11.62 8.98
CA GLN A 118 11.43 11.56 7.50
C GLN A 118 11.73 10.14 7.02
N GLN A 119 12.65 9.41 7.69
CA GLN A 119 12.98 8.03 7.34
C GLN A 119 11.76 7.07 7.40
N THR A 120 10.80 7.32 8.30
CA THR A 120 9.56 6.54 8.35
C THR A 120 8.70 6.80 7.12
N VAL A 121 8.53 8.06 6.75
CA VAL A 121 7.75 8.43 5.57
C VAL A 121 8.41 7.88 4.29
N ASP A 122 9.73 8.01 4.18
CA ASP A 122 10.49 7.47 3.05
C ASP A 122 10.37 5.94 2.96
N THR A 123 10.44 5.23 4.09
CA THR A 123 10.22 3.77 4.16
C THR A 123 8.80 3.39 3.72
N HIS A 124 7.77 4.12 4.17
CA HIS A 124 6.39 3.89 3.76
C HIS A 124 6.21 4.09 2.24
N PHE A 125 6.78 5.15 1.68
CA PHE A 125 6.70 5.42 0.24
C PHE A 125 7.53 4.44 -0.59
N LEU A 126 8.66 3.93 -0.05
CA LEU A 126 9.40 2.81 -0.63
C LEU A 126 8.53 1.54 -0.68
N TRP A 127 7.81 1.19 0.39
CA TRP A 127 6.89 0.05 0.38
C TRP A 127 5.76 0.24 -0.64
N MET A 128 5.23 1.46 -0.78
CA MET A 128 4.24 1.78 -1.83
C MET A 128 4.82 1.57 -3.23
N GLN A 129 6.06 2.02 -3.46
CA GLN A 129 6.76 1.85 -4.73
C GLN A 129 6.95 0.37 -5.06
N GLN A 130 7.50 -0.41 -4.13
CA GLN A 130 7.78 -1.84 -4.30
C GLN A 130 6.52 -2.66 -4.59
N ASN A 131 5.37 -2.24 -4.07
CA ASN A 131 4.11 -2.95 -4.20
C ASN A 131 3.14 -2.31 -5.21
N GLY A 132 3.60 -1.41 -6.08
CA GLY A 132 2.78 -0.84 -7.16
C GLY A 132 1.57 -0.03 -6.68
N ILE A 133 1.60 0.49 -5.44
CA ILE A 133 0.63 1.43 -4.89
C ILE A 133 0.93 2.80 -5.49
N ASP A 134 -0.08 3.44 -6.08
CA ASP A 134 0.14 4.58 -6.96
C ASP A 134 0.12 5.92 -6.20
N THR A 135 -0.86 6.11 -5.30
CA THR A 135 -1.18 7.43 -4.75
C THR A 135 -1.51 7.33 -3.25
N ALA A 136 -1.02 8.27 -2.46
CA ALA A 136 -1.35 8.44 -1.05
C ALA A 136 -2.32 9.61 -0.86
N ALA A 137 -3.46 9.36 -0.21
CA ALA A 137 -4.39 10.38 0.26
C ALA A 137 -3.94 10.82 1.66
N LEU A 138 -3.16 11.88 1.77
CA LEU A 138 -2.70 12.39 3.06
C LEU A 138 -3.86 13.01 3.81
N GLN A 139 -4.25 12.38 4.91
CA GLN A 139 -5.33 12.88 5.75
C GLN A 139 -4.92 14.16 6.49
N ARG A 140 -5.81 15.14 6.45
CA ARG A 140 -5.66 16.42 7.11
C ARG A 140 -6.90 16.72 7.93
N PHE A 141 -6.74 16.70 9.23
CA PHE A 141 -7.77 17.03 10.20
C PHE A 141 -7.82 18.55 10.43
N ASN A 142 -8.68 18.99 11.36
CA ASN A 142 -8.81 20.41 11.70
C ASN A 142 -7.43 21.08 11.91
N PRO A 143 -6.99 21.98 10.99
CA PRO A 143 -5.65 22.58 11.02
C PRO A 143 -5.50 23.65 12.12
N THR A 144 -6.60 24.08 12.75
CA THR A 144 -6.60 25.02 13.88
C THR A 144 -6.51 24.30 15.22
N GLY A 145 -6.62 22.97 15.23
CA GLY A 145 -6.44 22.13 16.41
C GLY A 145 -4.98 21.99 16.84
N GLY A 146 -4.76 21.36 18.00
CA GLY A 146 -3.43 21.21 18.60
C GLY A 146 -2.41 20.44 17.75
N GLU A 147 -2.85 19.58 16.83
CA GLU A 147 -1.97 18.86 15.89
C GLU A 147 -1.66 19.64 14.60
N GLY A 148 -2.31 20.79 14.37
CA GLY A 148 -2.19 21.55 13.12
C GLY A 148 -0.74 21.78 12.66
N PRO A 149 0.18 22.30 13.50
CA PRO A 149 1.59 22.50 13.13
C PRO A 149 2.31 21.20 12.74
N THR A 150 2.01 20.09 13.41
CA THR A 150 2.56 18.76 13.06
C THR A 150 2.05 18.31 11.70
N ARG A 151 0.75 18.50 11.42
CA ARG A 151 0.13 18.16 10.12
C ARG A 151 0.67 19.03 8.98
N ASP A 152 0.99 20.30 9.23
CA ASP A 152 1.64 21.17 8.26
C ASP A 152 3.01 20.61 7.83
N ALA A 153 3.82 20.19 8.80
CA ALA A 153 5.13 19.58 8.54
C ALA A 153 4.99 18.22 7.83
N MET A 154 3.98 17.41 8.18
CA MET A 154 3.72 16.13 7.52
C MET A 154 3.46 16.29 6.02
N ALA A 155 2.74 17.33 5.59
CA ALA A 155 2.52 17.59 4.17
C ALA A 155 3.84 17.82 3.39
N VAL A 156 4.82 18.47 4.03
CA VAL A 156 6.17 18.66 3.45
C VAL A 156 6.92 17.33 3.36
N LYS A 157 6.89 16.53 4.43
CA LYS A 157 7.59 15.22 4.49
C LYS A 157 7.03 14.21 3.49
N VAL A 158 5.70 14.14 3.38
CA VAL A 158 5.02 13.28 2.40
C VAL A 158 5.32 13.72 0.98
N ARG A 159 5.36 15.03 0.70
CA ARG A 159 5.77 15.52 -0.62
C ARG A 159 7.19 15.07 -0.96
N SER A 160 8.15 15.23 -0.05
CA SER A 160 9.54 14.83 -0.25
C SER A 160 9.66 13.32 -0.55
N ALA A 161 8.98 12.47 0.24
CA ALA A 161 8.98 11.03 0.03
C ALA A 161 8.31 10.63 -1.29
N ALA A 162 7.18 11.26 -1.65
CA ALA A 162 6.50 11.00 -2.91
C ALA A 162 7.37 11.36 -4.12
N GLU A 163 8.08 12.50 -4.07
CA GLU A 163 9.05 12.92 -5.09
C GLU A 163 10.20 11.91 -5.21
N SER A 164 10.76 11.46 -4.08
CA SER A 164 11.91 10.54 -4.03
C SER A 164 11.58 9.14 -4.56
N HIS A 165 10.36 8.65 -4.30
CA HIS A 165 9.95 7.29 -4.67
C HIS A 165 9.03 7.24 -5.89
N GLY A 166 8.84 8.36 -6.61
CA GLY A 166 8.01 8.39 -7.81
C GLY A 166 6.55 8.01 -7.56
N ARG A 167 6.03 8.29 -6.36
CA ARG A 167 4.61 8.09 -6.03
C ARG A 167 3.86 9.41 -6.06
N LYS A 168 2.54 9.33 -6.05
CA LYS A 168 1.69 10.53 -6.01
C LYS A 168 1.08 10.70 -4.62
N PHE A 169 0.72 11.94 -4.29
CA PHE A 169 -0.05 12.24 -3.09
C PHE A 169 -1.04 13.38 -3.36
N TYR A 170 -2.08 13.46 -2.56
CA TYR A 170 -2.98 14.60 -2.50
C TYR A 170 -3.47 14.84 -1.06
N ILE A 171 -4.02 16.02 -0.81
CA ILE A 171 -4.58 16.37 0.50
C ILE A 171 -6.01 15.86 0.58
N MET A 172 -6.32 15.11 1.65
CA MET A 172 -7.64 14.62 1.98
C MET A 172 -8.08 15.23 3.32
N TYR A 173 -8.98 16.20 3.26
CA TYR A 173 -9.55 16.81 4.45
C TYR A 173 -10.56 15.87 5.09
N ASP A 174 -10.37 15.54 6.37
CA ASP A 174 -11.36 14.88 7.22
C ASP A 174 -12.01 15.95 8.09
N VAL A 175 -13.31 16.15 7.88
CA VAL A 175 -14.04 17.26 8.52
C VAL A 175 -14.68 16.89 9.86
N SER A 176 -14.35 15.72 10.41
CA SER A 176 -14.87 15.26 11.70
C SER A 176 -14.52 16.24 12.83
N ASP A 177 -15.50 16.55 13.68
CA ASP A 177 -15.37 17.46 14.83
C ASP A 177 -14.83 18.87 14.49
N TRP A 178 -14.95 19.30 13.24
CA TRP A 178 -14.42 20.59 12.78
C TRP A 178 -15.52 21.64 12.64
N THR A 179 -15.83 22.33 13.72
CA THR A 179 -17.01 23.24 13.85
C THR A 179 -17.03 24.37 12.82
N SER A 180 -15.89 25.02 12.55
CA SER A 180 -15.77 26.14 11.60
C SER A 180 -15.29 25.70 10.21
N MET A 181 -15.56 24.45 9.83
CA MET A 181 -15.04 23.77 8.65
C MET A 181 -15.16 24.62 7.38
N GLN A 182 -16.33 25.18 7.09
CA GLN A 182 -16.60 25.86 5.81
C GLN A 182 -15.64 27.02 5.51
N SER A 183 -15.31 27.85 6.49
CA SER A 183 -14.40 28.98 6.30
C SER A 183 -12.92 28.55 6.42
N GLU A 184 -12.64 27.69 7.40
CA GLU A 184 -11.27 27.31 7.75
C GLU A 184 -10.64 26.38 6.71
N ILE A 185 -11.40 25.47 6.09
CA ILE A 185 -10.91 24.61 5.01
C ILE A 185 -10.44 25.44 3.78
N LYS A 186 -11.19 26.49 3.44
CA LYS A 186 -10.85 27.40 2.35
C LYS A 186 -9.58 28.22 2.66
N ALA A 187 -9.48 28.70 3.92
CA ALA A 187 -8.32 29.44 4.40
C ALA A 187 -7.07 28.55 4.43
N ASP A 188 -7.20 27.33 4.95
CA ASP A 188 -6.10 26.36 5.02
C ASP A 188 -5.59 25.97 3.62
N TRP A 189 -6.48 25.68 2.69
CA TRP A 189 -6.09 25.40 1.31
C TRP A 189 -5.33 26.56 0.71
N THR A 190 -5.89 27.78 0.79
CA THR A 190 -5.32 28.98 0.16
C THR A 190 -3.96 29.32 0.73
N ASN A 191 -3.81 29.26 2.06
CA ASN A 191 -2.63 29.77 2.76
C ASN A 191 -1.53 28.73 2.93
N LYS A 192 -1.87 27.44 2.89
CA LYS A 192 -0.94 26.35 3.21
C LYS A 192 -0.88 25.26 2.12
N MET A 193 -1.99 24.54 1.88
CA MET A 193 -1.95 23.29 1.12
C MET A 193 -1.85 23.48 -0.39
N LYS A 194 -2.40 24.56 -0.96
CA LYS A 194 -2.34 24.87 -2.40
C LYS A 194 -0.90 24.93 -2.92
N ALA A 195 0.05 25.39 -2.12
CA ALA A 195 1.47 25.47 -2.52
C ALA A 195 2.08 24.10 -2.89
N HIS A 196 1.57 23.01 -2.30
CA HIS A 196 2.05 21.66 -2.61
C HIS A 196 1.68 21.21 -4.02
N THR A 197 0.65 21.79 -4.65
CA THR A 197 0.21 21.43 -6.01
C THR A 197 1.24 21.74 -7.10
N ALA A 198 2.26 22.55 -6.79
CA ALA A 198 3.39 22.83 -7.68
C ALA A 198 4.33 21.62 -7.83
N SER A 199 4.33 20.67 -6.89
CA SER A 199 5.14 19.47 -6.98
C SER A 199 4.68 18.56 -8.12
N SER A 200 5.63 17.94 -8.82
CA SER A 200 5.34 16.90 -9.81
C SER A 200 4.74 15.64 -9.18
N ALA A 201 4.96 15.41 -7.88
CA ALA A 201 4.40 14.32 -7.12
C ALA A 201 2.96 14.60 -6.62
N TYR A 202 2.47 15.84 -6.70
CA TYR A 202 1.07 16.12 -6.37
C TYR A 202 0.14 15.53 -7.42
N ALA A 203 -0.83 14.73 -6.98
CA ALA A 203 -1.75 14.01 -7.87
C ALA A 203 -2.59 14.98 -8.71
N LYS A 204 -2.72 14.67 -9.99
CA LYS A 204 -3.58 15.40 -10.95
C LYS A 204 -4.51 14.43 -11.68
N GLN A 205 -5.75 14.86 -11.83
CA GLN A 205 -6.73 14.16 -12.65
C GLN A 205 -7.33 15.16 -13.65
N ASN A 206 -7.38 14.78 -14.93
CA ASN A 206 -7.82 15.68 -16.00
C ASN A 206 -7.04 17.02 -16.02
N GLY A 207 -5.74 16.98 -15.66
CA GLY A 207 -4.88 18.16 -15.56
C GLY A 207 -5.11 19.05 -14.32
N LYS A 208 -6.10 18.73 -13.47
CA LYS A 208 -6.46 19.48 -12.26
C LYS A 208 -5.82 18.86 -11.01
N PRO A 209 -5.32 19.65 -10.05
CA PRO A 209 -4.84 19.12 -8.78
C PRO A 209 -6.00 18.45 -8.01
N VAL A 210 -5.74 17.27 -7.44
CA VAL A 210 -6.73 16.49 -6.70
C VAL A 210 -6.84 16.99 -5.27
N VAL A 211 -8.06 17.13 -4.77
CA VAL A 211 -8.36 17.31 -3.35
C VAL A 211 -9.51 16.40 -2.96
N CYS A 212 -9.47 15.83 -1.77
CA CYS A 212 -10.58 15.06 -1.22
C CYS A 212 -11.16 15.79 0.00
N VAL A 213 -12.48 15.76 0.12
CA VAL A 213 -13.20 16.14 1.34
C VAL A 213 -13.96 14.91 1.82
N TRP A 214 -13.60 14.41 2.99
CA TRP A 214 -14.21 13.25 3.60
C TRP A 214 -15.09 13.69 4.78
N GLY A 215 -16.31 13.20 4.82
CA GLY A 215 -17.20 13.38 5.96
C GLY A 215 -18.51 14.10 5.65
N PHE A 216 -18.78 14.51 4.41
CA PHE A 216 -20.05 15.15 4.07
C PHE A 216 -21.21 14.15 4.01
N GLY A 217 -22.32 14.50 4.66
CA GLY A 217 -23.56 13.75 4.62
C GLY A 217 -23.66 12.55 5.56
N PHE A 218 -22.68 12.30 6.43
CA PHE A 218 -22.78 11.23 7.43
C PHE A 218 -23.86 11.55 8.48
N ALA A 219 -24.66 10.54 8.83
CA ALA A 219 -25.74 10.63 9.81
C ALA A 219 -25.21 10.44 11.24
N ASP A 220 -24.29 11.33 11.66
CA ASP A 220 -23.71 11.33 13.00
C ASP A 220 -23.54 12.75 13.55
N ASN A 221 -23.10 12.85 14.80
CA ASN A 221 -22.94 14.13 15.50
C ASN A 221 -21.56 14.78 15.29
N GLN A 222 -20.60 14.07 14.73
CA GLN A 222 -19.24 14.58 14.49
C GLN A 222 -19.19 15.46 13.24
N ARG A 223 -20.16 15.28 12.34
CA ARG A 223 -20.24 15.97 11.04
C ARG A 223 -21.62 16.61 10.81
N PRO A 224 -22.04 17.53 11.68
CA PRO A 224 -23.39 18.08 11.70
C PRO A 224 -23.65 19.14 10.62
N PHE A 225 -22.84 19.19 9.56
CA PHE A 225 -22.93 20.21 8.51
C PHE A 225 -24.20 20.04 7.67
N ASP A 226 -24.82 21.14 7.29
CA ASP A 226 -25.92 21.14 6.34
C ASP A 226 -25.46 20.98 4.89
N ALA A 227 -26.38 20.59 4.01
CA ALA A 227 -26.06 20.33 2.62
C ALA A 227 -25.58 21.59 1.87
N ALA A 228 -26.11 22.76 2.21
CA ALA A 228 -25.75 24.02 1.54
C ALA A 228 -24.29 24.42 1.84
N SER A 229 -23.88 24.31 3.10
CA SER A 229 -22.47 24.56 3.51
C SER A 229 -21.51 23.57 2.87
N CYS A 230 -21.91 22.29 2.77
CA CYS A 230 -21.09 21.26 2.10
C CYS A 230 -20.99 21.53 0.60
N LEU A 231 -22.10 21.85 -0.06
CA LEU A 231 -22.12 22.16 -1.51
C LEU A 231 -21.27 23.40 -1.83
N ASP A 232 -21.32 24.43 -0.98
CA ASP A 232 -20.48 25.63 -1.11
C ASP A 232 -18.99 25.28 -1.08
N VAL A 233 -18.54 24.38 -0.19
CA VAL A 233 -17.14 23.94 -0.13
C VAL A 233 -16.74 23.17 -1.40
N VAL A 234 -17.57 22.26 -1.87
CA VAL A 234 -17.28 21.50 -3.12
C VAL A 234 -17.15 22.45 -4.30
N ASN A 235 -18.13 23.34 -4.48
CA ASN A 235 -18.14 24.32 -5.58
C ASN A 235 -16.96 25.29 -5.49
N TRP A 236 -16.57 25.69 -4.27
CA TRP A 236 -15.40 26.54 -4.07
C TRP A 236 -14.12 25.86 -4.53
N PHE A 237 -13.87 24.59 -4.16
CA PHE A 237 -12.70 23.85 -4.64
C PHE A 237 -12.71 23.69 -6.16
N LYS A 238 -13.86 23.41 -6.76
CA LYS A 238 -13.98 23.38 -8.23
C LYS A 238 -13.65 24.74 -8.86
N GLY A 239 -14.09 25.83 -8.22
CA GLY A 239 -13.72 27.20 -8.59
C GLY A 239 -12.23 27.51 -8.45
N GLN A 240 -11.51 26.80 -7.56
CA GLN A 240 -10.04 26.86 -7.47
C GLN A 240 -9.32 26.01 -8.55
N GLY A 241 -10.07 25.37 -9.44
CA GLY A 241 -9.53 24.52 -10.51
C GLY A 241 -9.16 23.11 -10.05
N CYS A 242 -9.66 22.65 -8.89
CA CYS A 242 -9.40 21.32 -8.38
C CYS A 242 -10.31 20.26 -9.01
N TYR A 243 -9.81 19.02 -9.05
CA TYR A 243 -10.60 17.79 -9.19
C TYR A 243 -10.96 17.35 -7.76
N VAL A 244 -12.27 17.27 -7.46
CA VAL A 244 -12.73 17.14 -6.08
C VAL A 244 -13.31 15.74 -5.85
N ILE A 245 -12.69 15.00 -4.91
CA ILE A 245 -13.18 13.68 -4.47
C ILE A 245 -14.03 13.85 -3.23
N GLY A 246 -15.19 13.18 -3.18
CA GLY A 246 -16.04 13.10 -2.00
C GLY A 246 -15.85 11.77 -1.27
N GLY A 247 -15.31 11.80 -0.05
CA GLY A 247 -15.40 10.69 0.89
C GLY A 247 -16.76 10.73 1.57
N VAL A 248 -17.67 9.86 1.14
CA VAL A 248 -19.10 9.94 1.46
C VAL A 248 -19.58 8.71 2.24
N PRO A 249 -20.77 8.74 2.87
CA PRO A 249 -21.36 7.57 3.53
C PRO A 249 -21.52 6.39 2.56
N THR A 250 -21.55 5.17 3.10
CA THR A 250 -21.83 3.97 2.31
C THR A 250 -23.14 4.09 1.52
N TRP A 251 -24.20 4.58 2.16
CA TRP A 251 -25.56 4.66 1.60
C TRP A 251 -25.87 6.02 0.99
N TRP A 252 -24.85 6.70 0.46
CA TRP A 252 -24.97 8.02 -0.19
C TRP A 252 -26.04 8.06 -1.27
N ARG A 253 -26.17 6.99 -2.06
CA ARG A 253 -27.10 6.89 -3.20
C ARG A 253 -28.56 6.85 -2.74
N THR A 254 -28.85 6.17 -1.63
CA THR A 254 -30.20 6.00 -1.09
C THR A 254 -30.57 7.05 -0.05
N GLY A 255 -29.59 7.72 0.56
CA GLY A 255 -29.82 8.77 1.55
C GLY A 255 -30.44 8.26 2.85
N ASP A 256 -30.10 7.02 3.24
CA ASP A 256 -30.58 6.36 4.46
C ASP A 256 -29.42 5.79 5.30
N ARG A 257 -29.72 5.13 6.41
CA ARG A 257 -28.77 4.47 7.33
C ARG A 257 -27.67 5.44 7.81
N ASP A 258 -26.42 5.30 7.29
CA ASP A 258 -25.29 6.16 7.62
C ASP A 258 -25.24 7.45 6.79
N SER A 259 -26.16 7.63 5.84
CA SER A 259 -26.29 8.85 5.03
C SER A 259 -27.50 9.66 5.41
N ARG A 260 -27.33 10.97 5.58
CA ARG A 260 -28.45 11.90 5.78
C ARG A 260 -29.23 12.09 4.48
N PRO A 261 -30.57 12.24 4.56
CA PRO A 261 -31.38 12.64 3.41
C PRO A 261 -31.05 14.08 2.97
N GLY A 262 -31.30 14.39 1.69
CA GLY A 262 -31.14 15.75 1.15
C GLY A 262 -29.72 16.11 0.70
N PHE A 263 -28.77 15.16 0.70
CA PHE A 263 -27.38 15.40 0.26
C PHE A 263 -27.12 15.02 -1.20
N GLY A 264 -28.12 14.63 -1.97
CA GLY A 264 -27.95 14.18 -3.37
C GLY A 264 -27.22 15.19 -4.25
N ASP A 265 -27.53 16.48 -4.14
CA ASP A 265 -26.87 17.53 -4.93
C ASP A 265 -25.41 17.74 -4.51
N VAL A 266 -25.10 17.56 -3.23
CA VAL A 266 -23.70 17.60 -2.71
C VAL A 266 -22.90 16.47 -3.33
N TYR A 267 -23.44 15.25 -3.32
CA TYR A 267 -22.77 14.08 -3.88
C TYR A 267 -22.56 14.20 -5.39
N ARG A 268 -23.56 14.72 -6.13
CA ARG A 268 -23.45 14.94 -7.57
C ARG A 268 -22.54 16.12 -7.96
N ALA A 269 -22.19 16.98 -7.03
CA ALA A 269 -21.25 18.06 -7.28
C ALA A 269 -19.78 17.61 -7.29
N PHE A 270 -19.45 16.46 -6.72
CA PHE A 270 -18.09 15.90 -6.76
C PHE A 270 -17.71 15.41 -8.15
N ASP A 271 -16.42 15.41 -8.47
CA ASP A 271 -15.89 14.80 -9.70
C ASP A 271 -15.70 13.27 -9.53
N MET A 272 -15.48 12.80 -8.29
CA MET A 272 -15.35 11.39 -7.93
C MET A 272 -15.99 11.13 -6.56
N LEU A 273 -16.62 9.97 -6.40
CA LEU A 273 -17.14 9.52 -5.10
C LEU A 273 -16.35 8.31 -4.59
N SER A 274 -16.00 8.37 -3.30
CA SER A 274 -15.31 7.31 -2.57
C SER A 274 -16.13 6.95 -1.31
N PRO A 275 -17.11 6.02 -1.43
CA PRO A 275 -17.94 5.62 -0.30
C PRO A 275 -17.14 4.85 0.76
N TRP A 276 -17.42 5.16 2.03
CA TRP A 276 -16.74 4.56 3.18
C TRP A 276 -17.36 3.22 3.55
N MET A 277 -16.53 2.15 3.62
CA MET A 277 -17.05 0.80 3.92
C MET A 277 -16.51 0.20 5.22
N VAL A 278 -15.58 0.85 5.91
CA VAL A 278 -15.07 0.35 7.20
C VAL A 278 -16.20 0.25 8.22
N GLY A 279 -16.28 -0.89 8.90
CA GLY A 279 -17.34 -1.19 9.84
C GLY A 279 -18.69 -1.58 9.21
N ARG A 280 -18.77 -1.71 7.88
CA ARG A 280 -19.99 -2.12 7.16
C ARG A 280 -19.92 -3.55 6.65
N ILE A 281 -18.71 -4.04 6.41
CA ILE A 281 -18.42 -5.41 5.99
C ILE A 281 -17.28 -5.95 6.84
N GLY A 282 -17.24 -7.27 7.08
CA GLY A 282 -16.24 -7.90 7.92
C GLY A 282 -15.85 -9.32 7.50
N ASN A 283 -16.42 -9.83 6.41
CA ASN A 283 -16.14 -11.17 5.89
C ASN A 283 -16.44 -11.28 4.39
N VAL A 284 -16.09 -12.41 3.78
CA VAL A 284 -16.27 -12.68 2.34
C VAL A 284 -17.74 -12.59 1.91
N GLY A 285 -18.66 -13.10 2.74
CA GLY A 285 -20.10 -13.05 2.43
C GLY A 285 -20.65 -11.62 2.40
N ASP A 286 -20.20 -10.78 3.33
CA ASP A 286 -20.54 -9.35 3.34
C ASP A 286 -20.01 -8.65 2.08
N ALA A 287 -18.77 -8.96 1.67
CA ALA A 287 -18.19 -8.39 0.45
C ALA A 287 -18.99 -8.75 -0.81
N ASP A 288 -19.49 -9.99 -0.90
CA ASP A 288 -20.36 -10.42 -2.00
C ASP A 288 -21.75 -9.77 -1.95
N ASN A 289 -22.32 -9.60 -0.76
CA ASN A 289 -23.56 -8.86 -0.61
C ASN A 289 -23.38 -7.39 -1.06
N PHE A 290 -22.31 -6.73 -0.63
CA PHE A 290 -22.02 -5.34 -1.00
C PHE A 290 -21.76 -5.15 -2.50
N TYR A 291 -21.21 -6.14 -3.18
CA TYR A 291 -21.14 -6.14 -4.64
C TYR A 291 -22.51 -5.87 -5.27
N ASN A 292 -23.57 -6.55 -4.77
CA ASN A 292 -24.92 -6.46 -5.33
C ASN A 292 -25.67 -5.20 -4.87
N VAL A 293 -25.57 -4.83 -3.58
CA VAL A 293 -26.45 -3.79 -3.00
C VAL A 293 -25.81 -2.39 -2.99
N ALA A 294 -24.49 -2.30 -3.10
CA ALA A 294 -23.74 -1.04 -3.11
C ALA A 294 -22.91 -0.88 -4.39
N THR A 295 -21.89 -1.72 -4.63
CA THR A 295 -20.88 -1.46 -5.66
C THR A 295 -21.46 -1.33 -7.06
N VAL A 296 -22.28 -2.29 -7.50
CA VAL A 296 -22.87 -2.28 -8.86
C VAL A 296 -23.87 -1.13 -9.03
N PRO A 297 -24.83 -0.91 -8.10
CA PRO A 297 -25.76 0.21 -8.22
C PRO A 297 -25.09 1.59 -8.12
N ASP A 298 -24.07 1.73 -7.26
CA ASP A 298 -23.35 3.00 -7.10
C ASP A 298 -22.54 3.34 -8.35
N LEU A 299 -21.87 2.33 -8.96
CA LEU A 299 -21.14 2.50 -10.21
C LEU A 299 -22.07 2.95 -11.33
N ALA A 300 -23.28 2.37 -11.42
CA ALA A 300 -24.28 2.75 -12.41
C ALA A 300 -24.79 4.18 -12.20
N GLU A 301 -25.06 4.57 -10.95
CA GLU A 301 -25.48 5.94 -10.60
C GLU A 301 -24.37 6.96 -10.91
N CYS A 302 -23.12 6.66 -10.55
CA CYS A 302 -21.99 7.52 -10.88
C CYS A 302 -21.83 7.69 -12.39
N ALA A 303 -21.90 6.60 -13.16
CA ALA A 303 -21.83 6.63 -14.63
C ALA A 303 -22.95 7.46 -15.26
N ALA A 304 -24.18 7.35 -14.75
CA ALA A 304 -25.33 8.11 -15.24
C ALA A 304 -25.16 9.63 -15.04
N HIS A 305 -24.35 10.04 -14.05
CA HIS A 305 -24.09 11.45 -13.73
C HIS A 305 -22.71 11.95 -14.16
N GLY A 306 -21.91 11.14 -14.86
CA GLY A 306 -20.58 11.52 -15.30
C GLY A 306 -19.60 11.73 -14.12
N ILE A 307 -19.75 10.96 -13.05
CA ILE A 307 -18.95 11.00 -11.83
C ILE A 307 -18.04 9.78 -11.80
N ASP A 308 -16.78 9.94 -11.47
CA ASP A 308 -15.87 8.82 -11.27
C ASP A 308 -16.16 8.10 -9.93
N TYR A 309 -15.85 6.79 -9.85
CA TYR A 309 -16.15 5.97 -8.69
C TYR A 309 -14.90 5.27 -8.15
N GLN A 310 -14.60 5.46 -6.86
CA GLN A 310 -13.44 4.91 -6.16
C GLN A 310 -13.88 4.29 -4.83
N PRO A 311 -14.47 3.07 -4.84
CA PRO A 311 -14.91 2.41 -3.62
C PRO A 311 -13.74 1.99 -2.73
N CYS A 312 -14.02 1.84 -1.42
CA CYS A 312 -13.06 1.31 -0.45
C CYS A 312 -12.82 -0.19 -0.66
N VAL A 313 -11.57 -0.58 -0.42
CA VAL A 313 -11.13 -1.96 -0.14
C VAL A 313 -10.38 -1.94 1.18
N LEU A 314 -10.70 -2.86 2.09
CA LEU A 314 -10.08 -2.93 3.41
C LEU A 314 -9.52 -4.32 3.70
N PRO A 315 -8.39 -4.43 4.40
CA PRO A 315 -7.80 -5.73 4.77
C PRO A 315 -8.62 -6.46 5.85
N GLY A 316 -9.41 -5.71 6.62
CA GLY A 316 -10.09 -6.16 7.82
C GLY A 316 -9.28 -5.88 9.09
N ALA A 317 -9.97 -5.71 10.21
CA ALA A 317 -9.34 -5.48 11.50
C ALA A 317 -8.73 -6.78 12.05
N VAL A 318 -7.42 -6.76 12.35
CA VAL A 318 -6.70 -7.90 12.96
C VAL A 318 -7.34 -8.29 14.28
N SER A 319 -7.63 -7.30 15.13
CA SER A 319 -8.23 -7.51 16.45
C SER A 319 -9.63 -8.14 16.42
N LEU A 320 -10.33 -8.05 15.29
CA LEU A 320 -11.65 -8.65 15.07
C LEU A 320 -11.61 -9.94 14.22
N ARG A 321 -10.42 -10.44 13.89
CA ARG A 321 -10.22 -11.65 13.07
C ARG A 321 -10.93 -11.61 11.72
N GLN A 322 -11.00 -10.42 11.09
CA GLN A 322 -11.71 -10.22 9.82
C GLN A 322 -10.86 -10.56 8.59
N ARG A 323 -9.55 -10.67 8.76
CA ARG A 323 -8.60 -10.74 7.64
C ARG A 323 -8.66 -12.04 6.85
N ALA A 324 -8.99 -13.16 7.49
CA ALA A 324 -9.03 -14.49 6.87
C ALA A 324 -7.80 -14.71 5.95
N HIS A 325 -6.59 -14.51 6.50
CA HIS A 325 -5.31 -14.57 5.78
C HIS A 325 -5.37 -13.96 4.35
N GLY A 326 -6.08 -12.84 4.20
CA GLY A 326 -6.18 -12.06 2.97
C GLY A 326 -7.38 -12.37 2.07
N ASP A 327 -8.13 -13.46 2.30
CA ASP A 327 -9.26 -13.84 1.45
C ASP A 327 -10.38 -12.79 1.48
N PHE A 328 -10.59 -12.11 2.62
CA PHE A 328 -11.56 -11.03 2.72
C PHE A 328 -11.19 -9.82 1.85
N MET A 329 -9.93 -9.38 1.88
CA MET A 329 -9.45 -8.28 1.05
C MET A 329 -9.45 -8.64 -0.43
N TRP A 330 -9.00 -9.86 -0.76
CA TRP A 330 -8.97 -10.34 -2.15
C TRP A 330 -10.35 -10.41 -2.77
N ARG A 331 -11.37 -10.90 -2.03
CA ARG A 331 -12.76 -10.94 -2.52
C ARG A 331 -13.27 -9.55 -2.89
N GLN A 332 -12.89 -8.51 -2.15
CA GLN A 332 -13.26 -7.14 -2.50
C GLN A 332 -12.61 -6.71 -3.81
N PHE A 333 -11.30 -6.91 -4.00
CA PHE A 333 -10.63 -6.63 -5.27
C PHE A 333 -11.28 -7.38 -6.45
N TYR A 334 -11.57 -8.66 -6.28
CA TYR A 334 -12.26 -9.46 -7.28
C TYR A 334 -13.63 -8.86 -7.62
N ASN A 335 -14.41 -8.49 -6.62
CA ASN A 335 -15.73 -7.88 -6.78
C ASN A 335 -15.64 -6.51 -7.49
N MET A 336 -14.68 -5.67 -7.14
CA MET A 336 -14.47 -4.39 -7.82
C MET A 336 -14.10 -4.59 -9.29
N LYS A 337 -13.15 -5.50 -9.57
CA LYS A 337 -12.74 -5.77 -10.95
C LYS A 337 -13.88 -6.33 -11.80
N ARG A 338 -14.64 -7.31 -11.31
CA ARG A 338 -15.77 -7.89 -12.08
C ARG A 338 -16.93 -6.92 -12.27
N ALA A 339 -17.09 -5.91 -11.39
CA ALA A 339 -18.06 -4.83 -11.58
C ALA A 339 -17.63 -3.82 -12.67
N GLY A 340 -16.35 -3.80 -13.04
CA GLY A 340 -15.78 -2.81 -13.96
C GLY A 340 -15.26 -1.55 -13.26
N VAL A 341 -15.09 -1.58 -11.95
CA VAL A 341 -14.47 -0.48 -11.19
C VAL A 341 -13.02 -0.29 -11.66
N ALA A 342 -12.64 0.95 -11.94
CA ALA A 342 -11.31 1.30 -12.43
C ALA A 342 -10.33 1.69 -11.32
N SER A 343 -10.83 2.19 -10.19
CA SER A 343 -10.03 2.80 -9.12
C SER A 343 -10.50 2.32 -7.77
N VAL A 344 -9.59 2.12 -6.81
CA VAL A 344 -9.95 1.77 -5.43
C VAL A 344 -9.21 2.65 -4.42
N TYR A 345 -9.84 2.82 -3.26
CA TYR A 345 -9.25 3.43 -2.08
C TYR A 345 -9.01 2.38 -1.01
N ILE A 346 -7.75 2.18 -0.59
CA ILE A 346 -7.41 1.25 0.47
C ILE A 346 -7.58 1.93 1.82
N SER A 347 -8.41 1.38 2.66
CA SER A 347 -8.64 1.88 4.01
C SER A 347 -8.07 0.89 5.03
N MET A 348 -6.85 1.17 5.55
CA MET A 348 -5.94 2.31 5.38
C MET A 348 -4.51 1.79 5.18
N PHE A 349 -3.56 2.70 4.89
CA PHE A 349 -2.15 2.31 4.87
C PHE A 349 -1.64 2.02 6.28
N ASP A 350 -1.82 2.95 7.22
CA ASP A 350 -1.17 2.99 8.53
C ASP A 350 -2.14 3.11 9.74
N GLU A 351 -3.35 2.55 9.65
CA GLU A 351 -4.38 2.67 10.70
C GLU A 351 -4.26 1.56 11.77
N TYR A 352 -3.26 1.67 12.66
CA TYR A 352 -3.02 0.71 13.74
C TYR A 352 -3.99 0.84 14.92
N ASN A 353 -4.74 1.95 15.02
CA ASN A 353 -5.74 2.15 16.07
C ASN A 353 -6.98 1.29 15.86
N GLU A 354 -7.35 1.02 14.60
CA GLU A 354 -8.47 0.15 14.23
C GLU A 354 -8.01 -1.24 13.78
N GLY A 355 -6.71 -1.41 13.51
CA GLY A 355 -6.12 -2.67 13.11
C GLY A 355 -6.38 -3.04 11.64
N ASN A 356 -6.78 -2.08 10.80
CA ASN A 356 -7.09 -2.27 9.37
C ASN A 356 -6.01 -1.70 8.44
N GLN A 357 -4.79 -1.53 8.92
CA GLN A 357 -3.63 -1.11 8.12
C GLN A 357 -3.16 -2.21 7.16
N ILE A 358 -2.58 -1.81 6.01
CA ILE A 358 -1.83 -2.70 5.12
C ILE A 358 -0.31 -2.62 5.35
N ALA A 359 0.19 -1.58 6.02
CA ALA A 359 1.59 -1.42 6.39
C ALA A 359 2.08 -2.60 7.24
N LYS A 360 3.39 -2.84 7.25
CA LYS A 360 3.99 -3.99 7.92
C LYS A 360 3.56 -4.09 9.38
N THR A 361 3.07 -5.27 9.74
CA THR A 361 2.46 -5.58 11.03
C THR A 361 3.12 -6.83 11.61
N ALA A 362 3.16 -6.96 12.93
CA ALA A 362 3.68 -8.15 13.62
C ALA A 362 3.10 -9.43 13.01
N GLU A 363 3.98 -10.29 12.52
CA GLU A 363 3.63 -11.52 11.79
C GLU A 363 3.23 -12.68 12.71
N SER A 364 3.75 -12.67 13.96
CA SER A 364 3.46 -13.70 14.97
C SER A 364 3.63 -13.13 16.38
N THR A 365 3.28 -13.92 17.40
CA THR A 365 3.46 -13.55 18.81
C THR A 365 4.92 -13.25 19.19
N ALA A 366 5.89 -13.78 18.45
CA ALA A 366 7.31 -13.44 18.63
C ALA A 366 7.60 -11.95 18.42
N TRP A 367 6.79 -11.26 17.62
CA TRP A 367 6.94 -9.85 17.26
C TRP A 367 5.92 -8.94 17.95
N LEU A 368 5.14 -9.46 18.88
CA LEU A 368 4.24 -8.69 19.75
C LEU A 368 4.88 -8.47 21.12
N PRO A 369 4.61 -7.35 21.81
CA PRO A 369 4.93 -7.25 23.23
C PRO A 369 4.22 -8.37 24.00
N ALA A 370 4.95 -9.10 24.83
CA ALA A 370 4.47 -10.30 25.50
C ALA A 370 3.27 -10.04 26.43
N ASP A 371 3.11 -8.79 26.87
CA ASP A 371 2.06 -8.32 27.77
C ASP A 371 0.94 -7.53 27.04
N SER A 372 0.94 -7.47 25.71
CA SER A 372 -0.02 -6.64 24.96
C SER A 372 -1.42 -7.22 24.84
N GLY A 373 -1.55 -8.53 24.80
CA GLY A 373 -2.80 -9.22 24.46
C GLY A 373 -3.28 -8.97 23.02
N MET A 374 -2.45 -8.37 22.16
CA MET A 374 -2.79 -8.12 20.75
C MET A 374 -2.70 -9.39 19.92
N LEU A 375 -3.37 -9.38 18.76
CA LEU A 375 -3.25 -10.44 17.75
C LEU A 375 -2.20 -10.03 16.70
N ALA A 376 -1.47 -11.03 16.19
CA ALA A 376 -0.57 -10.90 15.05
C ALA A 376 -1.25 -11.34 13.75
N LEU A 377 -0.55 -11.27 12.63
CA LEU A 377 -1.11 -11.64 11.33
C LEU A 377 -1.43 -13.13 11.20
N ASP A 378 -0.78 -13.99 11.99
CA ASP A 378 -1.01 -15.44 12.06
C ASP A 378 -2.18 -15.84 13.00
N GLU A 379 -3.07 -14.92 13.32
CA GLU A 379 -4.13 -15.07 14.33
C GLU A 379 -5.15 -16.19 14.06
N ASP A 380 -5.25 -16.64 12.82
CA ASP A 380 -6.10 -17.76 12.38
C ASP A 380 -5.33 -19.08 12.21
N GLY A 381 -4.05 -19.11 12.58
CA GLY A 381 -3.15 -20.26 12.45
C GLY A 381 -2.43 -20.32 11.09
N THR A 382 -2.70 -19.38 10.18
CA THR A 382 -2.00 -19.26 8.90
C THR A 382 -0.81 -18.32 9.06
N ALA A 383 0.41 -18.80 8.86
CA ALA A 383 1.59 -17.96 8.88
C ALA A 383 1.49 -16.89 7.79
N CYS A 384 1.70 -15.62 8.15
CA CYS A 384 1.68 -14.48 7.26
C CYS A 384 2.91 -13.62 7.49
N SER A 385 3.69 -13.31 6.43
CA SER A 385 4.79 -12.35 6.55
C SER A 385 4.28 -10.93 6.85
N SER A 386 5.11 -10.11 7.48
CA SER A 386 4.72 -8.76 7.91
C SER A 386 4.28 -7.87 6.74
N ASP A 387 4.82 -8.08 5.54
CA ASP A 387 4.57 -7.35 4.29
C ASP A 387 3.38 -7.90 3.48
N TYR A 388 2.75 -8.97 3.95
CA TYR A 388 1.76 -9.71 3.17
C TYR A 388 0.65 -8.83 2.59
N TYR A 389 0.11 -7.89 3.36
CA TYR A 389 -0.99 -7.03 2.90
C TYR A 389 -0.54 -5.93 1.93
N LEU A 390 0.73 -5.56 1.93
CA LEU A 390 1.33 -4.71 0.89
C LEU A 390 1.38 -5.46 -0.44
N ARG A 391 1.88 -6.70 -0.43
CA ARG A 391 1.95 -7.58 -1.62
C ARG A 391 0.57 -7.92 -2.18
N LEU A 392 -0.38 -8.24 -1.29
CA LEU A 392 -1.76 -8.51 -1.66
C LEU A 392 -2.43 -7.29 -2.31
N THR A 393 -2.15 -6.08 -1.79
CA THR A 393 -2.60 -4.82 -2.39
C THR A 393 -2.00 -4.63 -3.78
N GLY A 394 -0.72 -4.96 -3.97
CA GLY A 394 -0.04 -4.91 -5.26
C GLY A 394 -0.69 -5.83 -6.29
N ASP A 395 -0.96 -7.08 -5.92
CA ASP A 395 -1.63 -8.05 -6.80
C ASP A 395 -3.08 -7.64 -7.12
N GLY A 396 -3.81 -7.14 -6.12
CA GLY A 396 -5.14 -6.57 -6.32
C GLY A 396 -5.12 -5.41 -7.31
N GLY A 397 -4.14 -4.52 -7.19
CA GLY A 397 -3.90 -3.43 -8.13
C GLY A 397 -3.56 -3.90 -9.54
N ARG A 398 -2.73 -4.94 -9.68
CA ARG A 398 -2.41 -5.57 -10.97
C ARG A 398 -3.66 -6.18 -11.62
N MET A 399 -4.50 -6.86 -10.84
CA MET A 399 -5.76 -7.41 -11.34
C MET A 399 -6.71 -6.30 -11.77
N LEU A 400 -6.84 -5.24 -10.97
CA LEU A 400 -7.67 -4.09 -11.29
C LEU A 400 -7.26 -3.45 -12.62
N LYS A 401 -5.95 -3.26 -12.83
CA LYS A 401 -5.34 -2.69 -14.05
C LYS A 401 -5.34 -3.67 -15.25
N GLY A 402 -5.78 -4.92 -15.08
CA GLY A 402 -5.80 -5.95 -16.13
C GLY A 402 -4.42 -6.53 -16.46
N GLN A 403 -3.45 -6.36 -15.58
CA GLN A 403 -2.08 -6.89 -15.72
C GLN A 403 -1.97 -8.36 -15.30
N ILE A 404 -2.91 -8.84 -14.50
CA ILE A 404 -3.13 -10.26 -14.22
C ILE A 404 -4.59 -10.62 -14.47
N PRO A 405 -4.92 -11.91 -14.74
CA PRO A 405 -6.29 -12.36 -15.00
C PRO A 405 -7.22 -12.09 -13.82
N LEU A 406 -8.51 -11.88 -14.11
CA LEU A 406 -9.57 -11.86 -13.10
C LEU A 406 -9.68 -13.25 -12.45
N THR A 407 -9.44 -13.34 -11.15
CA THR A 407 -9.51 -14.60 -10.41
C THR A 407 -10.11 -14.40 -9.02
N PRO A 408 -11.06 -15.26 -8.60
CA PRO A 408 -11.61 -15.22 -7.23
C PRO A 408 -10.62 -15.76 -6.18
N THR A 409 -9.58 -16.48 -6.61
CA THR A 409 -8.54 -17.02 -5.74
C THR A 409 -7.35 -16.09 -5.73
N ARG A 410 -6.91 -15.64 -4.55
CA ARG A 410 -5.74 -14.77 -4.42
C ARG A 410 -4.47 -15.48 -4.91
N PRO A 411 -3.66 -14.84 -5.77
CA PRO A 411 -2.37 -15.39 -6.17
C PRO A 411 -1.31 -15.21 -5.08
N THR A 412 -1.45 -14.17 -4.27
CA THR A 412 -0.48 -13.79 -3.23
C THR A 412 -0.43 -14.85 -2.13
N GLN A 413 0.75 -15.44 -1.92
CA GLN A 413 0.95 -16.38 -0.82
C GLN A 413 1.14 -15.60 0.50
N PRO A 414 0.54 -16.04 1.63
CA PRO A 414 0.69 -15.38 2.92
C PRO A 414 2.13 -15.31 3.39
N VAL A 415 2.91 -16.35 3.13
CA VAL A 415 4.36 -16.36 3.32
C VAL A 415 4.99 -16.56 1.96
N ILE A 416 6.00 -15.78 1.64
CA ILE A 416 6.90 -16.13 0.54
C ILE A 416 7.62 -17.39 1.02
N SER A 417 7.19 -18.56 0.54
CA SER A 417 7.89 -19.80 0.82
C SER A 417 9.25 -19.72 0.14
N ASN A 418 10.27 -19.35 0.91
CA ASN A 418 11.61 -19.77 0.61
C ASN A 418 11.64 -21.28 0.88
N PRO A 419 11.85 -22.16 -0.11
CA PRO A 419 12.15 -23.58 0.15
C PRO A 419 13.59 -23.68 0.69
N GLY A 420 13.78 -23.22 1.87
CA GLY A 420 15.05 -23.12 2.58
C GLY A 420 14.91 -21.99 3.60
N GLY A 421 14.29 -22.33 4.78
CA GLY A 421 13.97 -21.38 5.83
C GLY A 421 15.15 -20.47 6.17
N GLY A 422 15.04 -19.21 5.79
CA GLY A 422 15.92 -18.14 6.17
C GLY A 422 15.17 -16.83 5.92
N THR A 423 15.04 -16.02 6.96
CA THR A 423 14.95 -14.56 6.89
C THR A 423 15.70 -14.11 5.62
N PRO A 424 15.17 -13.13 4.81
CA PRO A 424 16.02 -12.51 3.78
C PRO A 424 17.33 -12.18 4.49
N PRO A 425 18.48 -12.66 4.03
CA PRO A 425 19.70 -12.48 4.81
C PRO A 425 19.88 -10.98 5.02
N SER A 426 19.90 -10.55 6.27
CA SER A 426 20.34 -9.22 6.62
C SER A 426 21.72 -9.07 5.99
N GLY A 427 21.80 -8.31 4.86
CA GLY A 427 23.06 -8.19 4.13
C GLY A 427 23.03 -8.33 2.62
N ASN A 428 21.88 -8.52 1.93
CA ASN A 428 21.84 -8.43 0.47
C ASN A 428 22.13 -6.98 0.03
N LEU A 429 23.36 -6.75 -0.42
CA LEU A 429 23.87 -5.44 -0.82
C LEU A 429 23.26 -4.92 -2.13
N ALA A 430 22.64 -5.80 -2.92
CA ALA A 430 22.03 -5.46 -4.21
C ALA A 430 20.55 -5.09 -4.11
N LEU A 431 19.89 -5.37 -2.98
CA LEU A 431 18.44 -5.12 -2.83
C LEU A 431 18.10 -3.63 -3.03
N GLY A 432 17.19 -3.36 -3.95
CA GLY A 432 16.75 -2.00 -4.30
C GLY A 432 17.81 -1.13 -4.97
N LYS A 433 18.93 -1.69 -5.40
CA LYS A 433 20.02 -0.95 -6.04
C LYS A 433 19.79 -0.76 -7.54
N PRO A 434 20.26 0.37 -8.10
CA PRO A 434 20.16 0.64 -9.53
C PRO A 434 20.86 -0.42 -10.37
N THR A 435 20.23 -0.82 -11.46
CA THR A 435 20.75 -1.78 -12.43
C THR A 435 20.92 -1.15 -13.80
N SER A 436 21.74 -1.77 -14.63
CA SER A 436 21.87 -1.51 -16.06
C SER A 436 22.05 -2.83 -16.80
N GLU A 437 21.74 -2.85 -18.09
CA GLU A 437 21.68 -4.08 -18.89
C GLU A 437 22.09 -3.84 -20.34
N SER A 438 22.43 -4.92 -21.06
CA SER A 438 22.70 -4.84 -22.50
C SER A 438 21.43 -4.65 -23.32
N SER A 439 20.35 -5.32 -22.92
CA SER A 439 19.03 -5.26 -23.55
C SER A 439 17.97 -5.86 -22.65
N HIS A 440 16.70 -5.55 -22.91
CA HIS A 440 15.56 -6.30 -22.39
C HIS A 440 14.47 -6.44 -23.44
N THR A 441 13.54 -7.36 -23.22
CA THR A 441 12.33 -7.52 -24.02
C THR A 441 11.11 -7.04 -23.23
N GLN A 442 10.20 -6.34 -23.90
CA GLN A 442 8.94 -5.85 -23.31
C GLN A 442 9.15 -5.11 -21.97
N VAL A 443 8.56 -5.61 -20.88
CA VAL A 443 8.59 -5.02 -19.52
C VAL A 443 9.61 -5.71 -18.60
N TYR A 444 10.40 -6.64 -19.11
CA TYR A 444 11.29 -7.50 -18.34
C TYR A 444 12.69 -6.89 -18.19
N GLY A 445 12.74 -5.66 -17.63
CA GLY A 445 13.99 -4.91 -17.42
C GLY A 445 14.80 -5.41 -16.22
N SER A 446 16.10 -5.06 -16.18
CA SER A 446 17.04 -5.51 -15.14
C SER A 446 16.69 -5.01 -13.72
N ALA A 447 15.91 -3.97 -13.56
CA ALA A 447 15.44 -3.51 -12.24
C ALA A 447 14.68 -4.61 -11.47
N ASN A 448 14.06 -5.56 -12.19
CA ASN A 448 13.41 -6.72 -11.61
C ASN A 448 14.38 -7.69 -10.92
N THR A 449 15.69 -7.56 -11.12
CA THR A 449 16.68 -8.48 -10.52
C THR A 449 17.19 -8.02 -9.16
N THR A 450 16.75 -6.86 -8.68
CA THR A 450 17.13 -6.31 -7.38
C THR A 450 15.91 -5.82 -6.58
N ASP A 451 14.70 -6.13 -7.03
CA ASP A 451 13.45 -5.67 -6.41
C ASP A 451 12.99 -6.52 -5.21
N GLY A 452 13.68 -7.65 -4.96
CA GLY A 452 13.36 -8.59 -3.88
C GLY A 452 12.15 -9.47 -4.18
N ASN A 453 11.68 -9.51 -5.42
CA ASN A 453 10.52 -10.28 -5.86
C ASN A 453 10.93 -11.36 -6.87
N ALA A 454 11.08 -12.59 -6.41
CA ALA A 454 11.50 -13.70 -7.26
C ALA A 454 10.52 -14.05 -8.40
N ASP A 455 9.30 -13.50 -8.40
CA ASP A 455 8.31 -13.72 -9.47
C ASP A 455 8.47 -12.72 -10.64
N THR A 456 9.13 -11.60 -10.43
CA THR A 456 9.55 -10.68 -11.49
C THR A 456 10.91 -11.14 -12.05
N TYR A 457 11.23 -10.78 -13.28
CA TYR A 457 12.52 -11.17 -13.86
C TYR A 457 12.96 -10.25 -14.98
N TRP A 458 14.25 -10.23 -15.22
CA TRP A 458 14.86 -9.69 -16.42
C TRP A 458 14.92 -10.75 -17.51
N GLU A 459 14.57 -10.36 -18.73
CA GLU A 459 14.78 -11.15 -19.95
C GLU A 459 15.40 -10.28 -21.02
N SER A 460 16.55 -10.68 -21.51
CA SER A 460 17.24 -9.98 -22.59
C SER A 460 16.57 -10.15 -23.95
N ALA A 461 17.03 -9.46 -24.97
CA ALA A 461 16.64 -9.71 -26.35
C ALA A 461 16.94 -11.15 -26.75
N ASN A 462 16.01 -11.80 -27.47
CA ASN A 462 16.11 -13.17 -27.91
C ASN A 462 17.23 -13.36 -28.97
N ASN A 463 17.92 -14.47 -28.91
CA ASN A 463 18.98 -14.87 -29.85
C ASN A 463 20.16 -13.88 -30.00
N ALA A 464 20.39 -13.06 -28.95
CA ALA A 464 21.38 -11.98 -28.99
C ALA A 464 22.51 -12.16 -27.96
N PHE A 465 22.95 -13.38 -27.68
CA PHE A 465 24.06 -13.61 -26.76
C PHE A 465 25.40 -13.09 -27.33
N PRO A 466 26.36 -12.62 -26.48
CA PRO A 466 26.27 -12.52 -25.02
C PRO A 466 25.38 -11.35 -24.55
N GLN A 467 24.75 -11.53 -23.40
CA GLN A 467 23.97 -10.49 -22.73
C GLN A 467 24.50 -10.24 -21.33
N TRP A 468 24.35 -9.02 -20.83
CA TRP A 468 24.81 -8.68 -19.48
C TRP A 468 23.80 -7.86 -18.72
N LEU A 469 23.81 -8.02 -17.38
CA LEU A 469 23.20 -7.12 -16.44
C LEU A 469 24.23 -6.72 -15.36
N GLN A 470 24.11 -5.52 -14.82
CA GLN A 470 25.00 -4.95 -13.81
C GLN A 470 24.20 -4.26 -12.72
N VAL A 471 24.61 -4.43 -11.46
CA VAL A 471 24.12 -3.66 -10.32
C VAL A 471 25.18 -2.67 -9.86
N ASP A 472 24.77 -1.45 -9.51
CA ASP A 472 25.56 -0.44 -8.78
C ASP A 472 25.21 -0.52 -7.30
N LEU A 473 26.08 -1.03 -6.45
CA LEU A 473 25.86 -1.15 -5.00
C LEU A 473 25.81 0.20 -4.27
N GLY A 474 26.05 1.31 -4.99
CA GLY A 474 26.03 2.67 -4.47
C GLY A 474 27.30 3.10 -3.74
N ALA A 475 28.03 2.16 -3.16
CA ALA A 475 29.30 2.40 -2.47
C ALA A 475 30.25 1.22 -2.71
N THR A 476 31.54 1.48 -2.55
CA THR A 476 32.56 0.43 -2.55
C THR A 476 32.42 -0.42 -1.29
N THR A 477 32.27 -1.73 -1.46
CA THR A 477 32.07 -2.68 -0.37
C THR A 477 32.77 -4.00 -0.67
N THR A 478 32.93 -4.86 0.34
CA THR A 478 33.42 -6.22 0.16
C THR A 478 32.31 -7.10 -0.43
N VAL A 479 32.65 -7.91 -1.42
CA VAL A 479 31.77 -8.92 -2.03
C VAL A 479 32.46 -10.28 -1.96
N THR A 480 31.76 -11.26 -1.41
CA THR A 480 32.27 -12.64 -1.27
C THR A 480 31.41 -13.66 -2.00
N ARG A 481 30.10 -13.37 -2.15
CA ARG A 481 29.12 -14.34 -2.63
C ARG A 481 27.98 -13.66 -3.38
N LEU A 482 27.51 -14.34 -4.42
CA LEU A 482 26.30 -13.97 -5.16
C LEU A 482 25.28 -15.09 -5.04
N VAL A 483 24.00 -14.74 -5.01
CA VAL A 483 22.90 -15.69 -5.16
C VAL A 483 22.06 -15.25 -6.35
N LEU A 484 21.89 -16.16 -7.30
CA LEU A 484 21.15 -15.96 -8.53
C LEU A 484 19.87 -16.78 -8.49
N LYS A 485 18.74 -16.19 -8.87
CA LYS A 485 17.45 -16.89 -8.88
C LYS A 485 16.76 -16.76 -10.23
N LEU A 486 15.97 -17.77 -10.58
CA LEU A 486 14.91 -17.69 -11.59
C LEU A 486 13.56 -17.80 -10.87
N PRO A 487 12.45 -17.39 -11.51
CA PRO A 487 11.13 -17.50 -10.90
C PRO A 487 10.86 -18.92 -10.40
N PRO A 488 10.26 -19.07 -9.18
CA PRO A 488 10.10 -20.37 -8.51
C PRO A 488 9.08 -21.33 -9.15
N PRO A 489 8.08 -20.91 -9.98
CA PRO A 489 7.11 -21.84 -10.55
C PRO A 489 7.75 -22.97 -11.38
N THR A 490 7.19 -24.17 -11.26
CA THR A 490 7.69 -25.37 -11.98
C THR A 490 7.59 -25.25 -13.51
N ALA A 491 6.75 -24.35 -14.02
CA ALA A 491 6.66 -24.01 -15.44
C ALA A 491 8.00 -23.51 -16.02
N TRP A 492 8.91 -23.03 -15.16
CA TRP A 492 10.25 -22.59 -15.55
C TRP A 492 11.22 -23.74 -15.83
N THR A 493 10.83 -24.96 -15.77
CA THR A 493 11.62 -26.18 -16.09
C THR A 493 13.11 -26.09 -15.78
N THR A 494 13.74 -27.18 -15.44
CA THR A 494 15.22 -27.21 -15.21
C THR A 494 15.96 -26.74 -16.46
N ARG A 495 16.86 -25.76 -16.26
CA ARG A 495 17.69 -25.18 -17.35
C ARG A 495 19.08 -24.82 -16.86
N THR A 496 19.98 -24.62 -17.80
CA THR A 496 21.33 -24.13 -17.49
C THR A 496 21.56 -22.78 -18.15
N GLN A 497 22.29 -21.90 -17.47
CA GLN A 497 22.85 -20.70 -18.06
C GLN A 497 24.35 -20.65 -17.86
N THR A 498 25.07 -20.20 -18.89
CA THR A 498 26.54 -20.04 -18.84
C THR A 498 26.83 -18.58 -18.49
N ILE A 499 27.44 -18.37 -17.31
CA ILE A 499 27.54 -17.04 -16.67
C ILE A 499 29.00 -16.80 -16.26
N SER A 500 29.53 -15.60 -16.54
CA SER A 500 30.76 -15.05 -15.95
C SER A 500 30.43 -13.92 -14.99
N VAL A 501 31.26 -13.71 -13.95
CA VAL A 501 31.13 -12.66 -12.96
C VAL A 501 32.27 -11.66 -13.10
N GLN A 502 31.93 -10.37 -13.19
CA GLN A 502 32.87 -9.26 -13.28
C GLN A 502 32.56 -8.25 -12.16
N THR A 503 33.59 -7.69 -11.54
CA THR A 503 33.43 -6.68 -10.49
C THR A 503 34.47 -5.57 -10.63
N GLY A 504 34.19 -4.44 -9.98
CA GLY A 504 35.14 -3.32 -9.91
C GLY A 504 34.60 -2.15 -9.10
N THR A 505 35.49 -1.26 -8.69
CA THR A 505 35.14 0.02 -8.05
C THR A 505 34.77 1.10 -9.07
N SER A 506 35.17 0.89 -10.32
CA SER A 506 34.91 1.72 -11.50
C SER A 506 34.89 0.86 -12.77
N ILE A 507 34.46 1.39 -13.89
CA ILE A 507 34.51 0.75 -15.21
C ILE A 507 35.85 1.13 -15.89
N PRO A 508 36.56 0.17 -16.52
CA PRO A 508 36.18 -1.21 -16.83
C PRO A 508 36.26 -2.17 -15.65
N LEU A 509 35.40 -3.20 -15.67
CA LEU A 509 35.34 -4.25 -14.64
C LEU A 509 36.35 -5.36 -14.89
N THR A 510 36.76 -6.02 -13.80
CA THR A 510 37.67 -7.18 -13.84
C THR A 510 36.87 -8.48 -13.69
N THR A 511 37.19 -9.49 -14.52
CA THR A 511 36.59 -10.83 -14.42
C THR A 511 37.11 -11.53 -13.16
N GLN A 512 36.18 -11.84 -12.24
CA GLN A 512 36.46 -12.61 -11.01
C GLN A 512 36.26 -14.11 -11.22
N LEU A 513 35.22 -14.45 -12.03
CA LEU A 513 34.97 -15.83 -12.44
C LEU A 513 34.76 -15.88 -13.95
N PRO A 514 35.52 -16.74 -14.67
CA PRO A 514 35.26 -16.99 -16.08
C PRO A 514 33.91 -17.67 -16.28
N ALA A 515 33.41 -17.71 -17.50
CA ALA A 515 32.14 -18.30 -17.84
C ALA A 515 32.05 -19.77 -17.40
N GLN A 516 31.07 -20.10 -16.60
CA GLN A 516 30.75 -21.45 -16.10
C GLN A 516 29.26 -21.71 -16.29
N THR A 517 28.89 -22.98 -16.41
CA THR A 517 27.49 -23.40 -16.56
C THR A 517 26.87 -23.67 -15.20
N TYR A 518 25.77 -22.99 -14.90
CA TYR A 518 25.00 -23.13 -13.66
C TYR A 518 23.63 -23.71 -13.96
N THR A 519 23.18 -24.67 -13.14
CA THR A 519 21.87 -25.32 -13.28
C THR A 519 20.85 -24.69 -12.33
N PHE A 520 19.78 -24.19 -12.90
CA PHE A 520 18.59 -23.75 -12.19
C PHE A 520 17.52 -24.85 -12.23
N ASN A 521 17.10 -25.32 -11.07
CA ASN A 521 16.14 -26.42 -10.96
C ASN A 521 14.96 -25.97 -10.06
N PRO A 522 13.72 -25.93 -10.58
CA PRO A 522 12.54 -25.55 -9.80
C PRO A 522 12.31 -26.43 -8.57
N ALA A 523 12.69 -27.73 -8.64
CA ALA A 523 12.57 -28.63 -7.50
C ALA A 523 13.48 -28.27 -6.31
N SER A 524 14.53 -27.46 -6.56
CA SER A 524 15.43 -26.90 -5.53
C SER A 524 15.32 -25.37 -5.45
N GLY A 525 14.18 -24.79 -5.86
CA GLY A 525 13.87 -23.37 -5.72
C GLY A 525 14.52 -22.47 -6.79
N ASN A 526 14.97 -23.02 -7.93
CA ASN A 526 15.58 -22.25 -9.02
C ASN A 526 16.73 -21.31 -8.58
N THR A 527 17.50 -21.70 -7.57
CA THR A 527 18.53 -20.87 -6.94
C THR A 527 19.93 -21.44 -7.18
N VAL A 528 20.88 -20.57 -7.49
CA VAL A 528 22.30 -20.86 -7.63
C VAL A 528 23.10 -19.93 -6.74
N THR A 529 24.01 -20.48 -5.94
CA THR A 529 24.99 -19.71 -5.15
C THR A 529 26.34 -19.74 -5.81
N ILE A 530 26.94 -18.57 -6.00
CA ILE A 530 28.30 -18.38 -6.56
C ILE A 530 29.16 -17.77 -5.48
N THR A 531 30.12 -18.50 -4.95
CA THR A 531 31.15 -18.01 -4.04
C THR A 531 32.35 -17.54 -4.83
N LEU A 532 32.82 -16.32 -4.60
CA LEU A 532 34.05 -15.82 -5.22
C LEU A 532 35.27 -16.50 -4.59
N PRO A 533 36.31 -16.80 -5.38
CA PRO A 533 37.52 -17.45 -4.87
C PRO A 533 38.22 -16.67 -3.77
N THR A 534 38.14 -15.36 -3.83
CA THR A 534 38.62 -14.40 -2.81
C THR A 534 37.59 -13.29 -2.64
N ALA A 535 37.52 -12.70 -1.43
CA ALA A 535 36.75 -11.50 -1.20
C ALA A 535 37.28 -10.36 -2.07
N VAL A 536 36.40 -9.65 -2.77
CA VAL A 536 36.76 -8.53 -3.64
C VAL A 536 36.14 -7.23 -3.15
N THR A 537 36.84 -6.14 -3.34
CA THR A 537 36.31 -4.80 -3.07
C THR A 537 35.68 -4.27 -4.36
N ALA A 538 34.37 -4.02 -4.35
CA ALA A 538 33.63 -3.62 -5.54
C ALA A 538 32.48 -2.64 -5.22
N ARG A 539 32.17 -1.79 -6.19
CA ARG A 539 30.92 -1.02 -6.27
C ARG A 539 29.99 -1.61 -7.33
N TYR A 540 30.56 -2.13 -8.40
CA TYR A 540 29.79 -2.69 -9.51
C TYR A 540 29.97 -4.20 -9.57
N VAL A 541 28.87 -4.93 -9.76
CA VAL A 541 28.85 -6.38 -10.03
C VAL A 541 28.08 -6.60 -11.33
N ARG A 542 28.72 -7.25 -12.30
CA ARG A 542 28.15 -7.59 -13.60
C ARG A 542 28.14 -9.08 -13.81
N LEU A 543 27.03 -9.58 -14.30
CA LEU A 543 26.90 -10.93 -14.88
C LEU A 543 26.88 -10.82 -16.40
N THR A 544 27.70 -11.60 -17.06
CA THR A 544 27.62 -11.77 -18.52
C THR A 544 27.18 -13.19 -18.82
N ILE A 545 26.08 -13.35 -19.53
CA ILE A 545 25.43 -14.61 -19.84
C ILE A 545 25.62 -14.90 -21.33
N THR A 546 26.15 -16.07 -21.63
CA THR A 546 26.51 -16.45 -23.00
C THR A 546 25.65 -17.58 -23.58
N ALA A 547 24.86 -18.27 -22.74
CA ALA A 547 23.93 -19.31 -23.15
C ALA A 547 22.85 -19.57 -22.12
N ASN A 548 21.68 -20.01 -22.57
CA ASN A 548 20.56 -20.50 -21.75
C ASN A 548 19.88 -21.65 -22.50
N THR A 549 19.73 -22.82 -21.86
CA THR A 549 19.15 -24.02 -22.50
C THR A 549 17.63 -24.04 -22.46
N GLY A 550 17.00 -23.25 -21.57
CA GLY A 550 15.55 -23.21 -21.42
C GLY A 550 14.85 -22.13 -22.24
N TRP A 551 15.60 -21.13 -22.74
CA TRP A 551 15.04 -20.00 -23.49
C TRP A 551 16.12 -19.31 -24.31
N PRO A 552 15.82 -18.74 -25.48
CA PRO A 552 16.83 -18.11 -26.34
C PRO A 552 17.28 -16.71 -25.83
N ALA A 553 17.13 -16.40 -24.55
CA ALA A 553 17.52 -15.14 -23.91
C ALA A 553 18.19 -15.40 -22.56
N ALA A 554 18.97 -14.44 -22.08
CA ALA A 554 19.41 -14.39 -20.69
C ALA A 554 18.23 -14.06 -19.79
N GLN A 555 18.10 -14.75 -18.68
CA GLN A 555 16.98 -14.58 -17.74
C GLN A 555 17.49 -14.61 -16.30
N LEU A 556 16.97 -13.71 -15.44
CA LEU A 556 17.26 -13.71 -14.02
C LEU A 556 16.12 -13.02 -13.25
N SER A 557 15.64 -13.61 -12.16
CA SER A 557 14.67 -12.96 -11.28
C SER A 557 15.35 -12.17 -10.16
N GLU A 558 16.43 -12.72 -9.56
CA GLU A 558 17.16 -12.03 -8.49
C GLU A 558 18.67 -12.17 -8.65
N LEU A 559 19.36 -11.05 -8.45
CA LEU A 559 20.80 -10.97 -8.20
C LEU A 559 21.00 -10.44 -6.77
N GLU A 560 21.34 -11.34 -5.87
CA GLU A 560 21.70 -10.97 -4.51
C GLU A 560 23.22 -10.94 -4.36
N VAL A 561 23.74 -9.97 -3.62
CA VAL A 561 25.18 -9.77 -3.39
C VAL A 561 25.46 -9.70 -1.89
N TYR A 562 26.49 -10.40 -1.42
CA TYR A 562 26.83 -10.53 0.00
C TYR A 562 28.31 -10.28 0.29
N SER A 563 28.54 -9.73 1.49
CA SER A 563 29.89 -9.47 2.02
C SER A 563 30.43 -10.59 2.92
N ALA A 564 29.58 -11.52 3.34
CA ALA A 564 29.94 -12.66 4.19
C ALA A 564 29.09 -13.89 3.86
#